data_97aaef38db6937514a2c174086d0843d
#
_entry.id   97aaef38db6937514a2c174086d0843d
#
_cell.length_a   1.000
_cell.length_b   1.000
_cell.length_c   1.000
_cell.angle_alpha   90.00
_cell.angle_beta   90.00
_cell.angle_gamma   90.00
#
_symmetry.space_group_name_H-M   'P 1'
#
loop_
_entity.id
_entity.type
_entity.pdbx_description
1 polymer ?
#
loop_
_entity_poly.entity_id
_entity_poly.type
_entity_poly.pdbx_seq_one_letter_code
_entity_poly.pdbx_strand_id
1 'polypeptide(L)'
;MKEIAINEKISYLEGTENPLSADIGIIREGDALWLYDVGSGERAISQLTGSYHVVLSHFHQDHTGNMGKLHIKEAFVSDETKHHIKMGTVADRDIYIGNLHIFPLPSSHCKGCLGLEVDETYAFVGDALYSKFRDDYYIFNAQLVKDAIAVLKKLKAPYLLVSHFKGLVRCRDEVIAELTELYQHRGKNSPEIKVKRG
;
A
#
# COMPACT_ATOMS: atom_id res chain seq x y z
N MET A 1 -0.91 2.14 20.20
CA MET A 1 -0.40 0.99 19.39
C MET A 1 1.11 0.94 19.59
N LYS A 2 1.75 -0.22 19.44
CA LYS A 2 3.20 -0.31 19.58
C LYS A 2 3.86 0.00 18.24
N GLU A 3 4.86 0.88 18.23
CA GLU A 3 5.73 1.06 17.06
C GLU A 3 6.67 -0.14 16.96
N ILE A 4 6.72 -0.76 15.78
CA ILE A 4 7.55 -1.93 15.49
C ILE A 4 8.59 -1.51 14.46
N ALA A 5 9.86 -1.61 14.82
CA ALA A 5 10.97 -1.27 13.92
C ALA A 5 11.19 -2.38 12.90
N ILE A 6 11.39 -2.01 11.64
CA ILE A 6 11.87 -2.87 10.55
C ILE A 6 13.39 -2.71 10.43
N ASN A 7 13.85 -1.46 10.44
CA ASN A 7 15.27 -1.09 10.48
C ASN A 7 15.42 0.29 11.18
N GLU A 8 16.58 0.91 11.11
CA GLU A 8 16.84 2.23 11.73
C GLU A 8 15.99 3.36 11.14
N LYS A 9 15.57 3.24 9.88
CA LYS A 9 14.83 4.26 9.13
C LYS A 9 13.32 3.98 9.06
N ILE A 10 12.92 2.72 9.03
CA ILE A 10 11.55 2.29 8.78
C ILE A 10 10.99 1.59 10.01
N SER A 11 9.83 2.03 10.45
CA SER A 11 9.00 1.37 11.45
C SER A 11 7.53 1.42 11.03
N TYR A 12 6.67 0.74 11.76
CA TYR A 12 5.23 0.82 11.52
C TYR A 12 4.43 0.73 12.82
N LEU A 13 3.23 1.28 12.79
CA LEU A 13 2.20 1.04 13.80
C LEU A 13 1.28 -0.06 13.26
N GLU A 14 1.17 -1.15 14.01
CA GLU A 14 0.36 -2.30 13.61
C GLU A 14 -1.13 -1.94 13.53
N GLY A 15 -1.78 -2.33 12.44
CA GLY A 15 -3.21 -2.12 12.21
C GLY A 15 -4.10 -2.78 13.27
N THR A 16 -5.40 -2.50 13.23
CA THR A 16 -6.39 -3.10 14.14
C THR A 16 -7.57 -3.65 13.35
N GLU A 17 -8.21 -4.71 13.88
CA GLU A 17 -9.41 -5.30 13.27
C GLU A 17 -10.70 -4.60 13.71
N ASN A 18 -10.72 -4.03 14.92
CA ASN A 18 -11.91 -3.37 15.46
C ASN A 18 -11.56 -2.12 16.31
N PRO A 19 -11.81 -0.91 15.81
CA PRO A 19 -12.22 -0.63 14.42
C PRO A 19 -11.11 -1.02 13.44
N LEU A 20 -11.51 -1.33 12.20
CA LEU A 20 -10.53 -1.65 11.15
C LEU A 20 -9.65 -0.43 10.88
N SER A 21 -8.35 -0.65 10.95
CA SER A 21 -7.32 0.34 10.62
C SER A 21 -6.16 -0.38 9.96
N ALA A 22 -5.68 0.14 8.85
CA ALA A 22 -4.48 -0.34 8.21
C ALA A 22 -3.23 -0.07 9.06
N ASP A 23 -2.15 -0.77 8.75
CA ASP A 23 -0.83 -0.46 9.26
C ASP A 23 -0.38 0.93 8.78
N ILE A 24 0.29 1.68 9.64
CA ILE A 24 0.84 3.00 9.30
C ILE A 24 2.35 2.88 9.21
N GLY A 25 2.89 2.97 8.01
CA GLY A 25 4.34 3.03 7.81
C GLY A 25 4.90 4.36 8.29
N ILE A 26 6.03 4.35 8.99
CA ILE A 26 6.76 5.53 9.44
C ILE A 26 8.15 5.48 8.85
N ILE A 27 8.53 6.49 8.07
CA ILE A 27 9.83 6.57 7.40
C ILE A 27 10.55 7.85 7.82
N ARG A 28 11.80 7.72 8.23
CA ARG A 28 12.68 8.81 8.61
C ARG A 28 13.64 9.10 7.46
N GLU A 29 13.37 10.16 6.68
CA GLU A 29 14.21 10.56 5.55
C GLU A 29 14.89 11.91 5.86
N GLY A 30 16.15 11.88 6.28
CA GLY A 30 16.84 13.06 6.82
C GLY A 30 16.08 13.63 8.02
N ASP A 31 15.75 14.92 7.97
CA ASP A 31 14.96 15.61 9.01
C ASP A 31 13.45 15.49 8.76
N ALA A 32 13.02 14.82 7.69
CA ALA A 32 11.61 14.66 7.32
C ALA A 32 11.02 13.36 7.85
N LEU A 33 9.79 13.45 8.38
CA LEU A 33 8.98 12.30 8.75
C LEU A 33 7.93 12.06 7.66
N TRP A 34 7.89 10.82 7.19
CA TRP A 34 6.93 10.36 6.19
C TRP A 34 6.04 9.28 6.78
N LEU A 35 4.77 9.29 6.37
CA LEU A 35 3.84 8.20 6.64
C LEU A 35 3.40 7.55 5.32
N TYR A 36 3.32 6.24 5.34
CA TYR A 36 2.60 5.48 4.35
C TYR A 36 1.28 5.01 4.97
N ASP A 37 0.18 5.57 4.46
CA ASP A 37 -1.15 5.54 5.07
C ASP A 37 -1.23 6.24 6.45
N VAL A 38 -2.45 6.48 6.91
CA VAL A 38 -2.68 7.17 8.19
C VAL A 38 -3.66 6.41 9.10
N GLY A 39 -4.08 5.23 8.66
CA GLY A 39 -5.01 4.41 9.42
C GLY A 39 -6.38 5.06 9.66
N SER A 40 -7.15 4.48 10.55
CA SER A 40 -8.42 5.03 11.01
C SER A 40 -8.55 4.96 12.53
N GLY A 41 -9.37 5.85 13.09
CA GLY A 41 -9.59 5.96 14.54
C GLY A 41 -8.42 6.63 15.28
N GLU A 42 -8.73 7.24 16.43
CA GLU A 42 -7.76 8.04 17.20
C GLU A 42 -6.65 7.19 17.81
N ARG A 43 -6.95 5.96 18.18
CA ARG A 43 -5.98 5.04 18.75
C ARG A 43 -4.83 4.74 17.79
N ALA A 44 -5.10 4.70 16.48
CA ALA A 44 -4.09 4.44 15.45
C ALA A 44 -3.00 5.51 15.43
N ILE A 45 -3.37 6.76 15.66
CA ILE A 45 -2.47 7.92 15.56
C ILE A 45 -2.05 8.52 16.90
N SER A 46 -2.42 7.91 18.04
CA SER A 46 -2.20 8.48 19.38
C SER A 46 -0.73 8.77 19.72
N GLN A 47 0.21 8.16 19.00
CA GLN A 47 1.67 8.36 19.17
C GLN A 47 2.26 9.31 18.12
N LEU A 48 1.46 9.74 17.14
CA LEU A 48 1.91 10.60 16.05
C LEU A 48 1.71 12.07 16.43
N THR A 49 2.76 12.71 16.93
CA THR A 49 2.72 14.12 17.40
C THR A 49 3.46 15.10 16.49
N GLY A 50 4.04 14.61 15.38
CA GLY A 50 4.87 15.40 14.47
C GLY A 50 4.09 16.03 13.32
N SER A 51 4.87 16.58 12.38
CA SER A 51 4.38 17.06 11.08
C SER A 51 4.90 16.13 10.00
N TYR A 52 4.04 15.67 9.10
CA TYR A 52 4.32 14.55 8.23
C TYR A 52 4.14 14.89 6.75
N HIS A 53 4.98 14.30 5.92
CA HIS A 53 4.65 14.03 4.53
C HIS A 53 3.92 12.67 4.47
N VAL A 54 2.92 12.54 3.63
CA VAL A 54 2.08 11.34 3.57
C VAL A 54 2.03 10.79 2.15
N VAL A 55 2.13 9.48 2.01
CA VAL A 55 1.75 8.77 0.77
C VAL A 55 0.57 7.89 1.13
N LEU A 56 -0.57 8.09 0.47
CA LEU A 56 -1.73 7.22 0.64
C LEU A 56 -1.72 6.11 -0.40
N SER A 57 -1.77 4.88 0.08
CA SER A 57 -1.85 3.71 -0.78
C SER A 57 -3.08 3.72 -1.67
N HIS A 58 -4.25 4.06 -1.11
CA HIS A 58 -5.52 4.15 -1.80
C HIS A 58 -6.59 4.85 -0.91
N PHE A 59 -7.85 4.92 -1.39
CA PHE A 59 -8.88 5.76 -0.78
C PHE A 59 -9.71 5.12 0.33
N HIS A 60 -9.54 3.85 0.68
CA HIS A 60 -10.35 3.20 1.69
C HIS A 60 -10.17 3.84 3.08
N GLN A 61 -11.25 3.85 3.85
CA GLN A 61 -11.35 4.58 5.12
C GLN A 61 -10.34 4.11 6.17
N ASP A 62 -10.01 2.84 6.20
CA ASP A 62 -9.03 2.26 7.12
C ASP A 62 -7.59 2.69 6.83
N HIS A 63 -7.32 3.21 5.61
CA HIS A 63 -6.04 3.80 5.21
C HIS A 63 -6.02 5.33 5.33
N THR A 64 -7.16 6.00 5.16
CA THR A 64 -7.24 7.46 5.01
C THR A 64 -7.95 8.17 6.15
N GLY A 65 -8.57 7.46 7.08
CA GLY A 65 -9.54 7.98 8.05
C GLY A 65 -9.00 9.06 9.00
N ASN A 66 -7.69 9.13 9.18
CA ASN A 66 -7.06 10.09 10.06
C ASN A 66 -6.42 11.29 9.33
N MET A 67 -6.60 11.44 8.01
CA MET A 67 -6.03 12.56 7.25
C MET A 67 -6.35 13.93 7.84
N GLY A 68 -7.55 14.15 8.33
CA GLY A 68 -7.97 15.43 8.94
C GLY A 68 -7.55 15.62 10.40
N LYS A 69 -6.87 14.64 11.02
CA LYS A 69 -6.48 14.66 12.44
C LYS A 69 -4.97 14.81 12.65
N LEU A 70 -4.19 14.69 11.60
CA LEU A 70 -2.73 14.81 11.62
C LEU A 70 -2.29 16.15 11.05
N HIS A 71 -1.14 16.64 11.51
CA HIS A 71 -0.49 17.79 10.90
C HIS A 71 0.29 17.34 9.64
N ILE A 72 -0.34 17.46 8.48
CA ILE A 72 0.20 17.01 7.20
C ILE A 72 0.79 18.22 6.45
N LYS A 73 2.08 18.14 6.14
CA LYS A 73 2.80 19.14 5.32
C LYS A 73 2.46 19.00 3.85
N GLU A 74 2.43 17.76 3.38
CA GLU A 74 2.15 17.39 2.01
C GLU A 74 1.63 15.96 1.94
N ALA A 75 0.74 15.68 1.02
CA ALA A 75 0.22 14.33 0.78
C ALA A 75 0.30 13.99 -0.71
N PHE A 76 0.82 12.81 -1.02
CA PHE A 76 0.83 12.22 -2.36
C PHE A 76 -0.28 11.17 -2.44
N VAL A 77 -1.09 11.29 -3.47
CA VAL A 77 -2.29 10.46 -3.66
C VAL A 77 -2.48 10.15 -5.14
N SER A 78 -3.17 9.08 -5.48
CA SER A 78 -3.62 8.88 -6.85
C SER A 78 -4.77 9.84 -7.21
N ASP A 79 -5.06 10.01 -8.49
CA ASP A 79 -6.22 10.78 -8.95
C ASP A 79 -7.53 10.22 -8.36
N GLU A 80 -7.68 8.90 -8.33
CA GLU A 80 -8.83 8.23 -7.70
C GLU A 80 -8.95 8.56 -6.21
N THR A 81 -7.85 8.45 -5.46
CA THR A 81 -7.84 8.78 -4.03
C THR A 81 -8.16 10.26 -3.80
N LYS A 82 -7.60 11.17 -4.62
CA LYS A 82 -7.92 12.60 -4.58
C LYS A 82 -9.41 12.88 -4.84
N HIS A 83 -10.02 12.13 -5.74
CA HIS A 83 -11.46 12.24 -6.00
C HIS A 83 -12.29 11.96 -4.74
N HIS A 84 -11.87 11.00 -3.92
CA HIS A 84 -12.56 10.61 -2.68
C HIS A 84 -12.28 11.56 -1.51
N ILE A 85 -11.01 11.86 -1.22
CA ILE A 85 -10.62 12.63 -0.02
C ILE A 85 -10.51 14.14 -0.24
N LYS A 86 -10.56 14.60 -1.51
CA LYS A 86 -10.52 16.02 -1.93
C LYS A 86 -9.26 16.80 -1.52
N MET A 87 -8.14 16.10 -1.30
CA MET A 87 -6.85 16.71 -0.91
C MET A 87 -5.67 15.92 -1.49
N GLY A 88 -4.48 16.52 -1.41
CA GLY A 88 -3.21 15.92 -1.84
C GLY A 88 -2.78 16.30 -3.27
N THR A 89 -1.50 16.03 -3.53
CA THR A 89 -0.85 16.17 -4.84
C THR A 89 -0.97 14.85 -5.60
N VAL A 90 -1.42 14.88 -6.84
CA VAL A 90 -1.61 13.67 -7.64
C VAL A 90 -0.26 13.09 -8.06
N ALA A 91 -0.05 11.81 -7.76
CA ALA A 91 1.07 10.99 -8.20
C ALA A 91 0.57 9.94 -9.22
N ASP A 92 0.42 10.35 -10.47
CA ASP A 92 -0.03 9.51 -11.60
C ASP A 92 1.12 8.82 -12.36
N ARG A 93 2.35 9.09 -11.95
CA ARG A 93 3.61 8.58 -12.49
C ARG A 93 4.65 8.44 -11.39
N ASP A 94 5.79 7.84 -11.73
CA ASP A 94 6.92 7.72 -10.80
C ASP A 94 7.39 9.09 -10.30
N ILE A 95 7.52 9.24 -8.98
CA ILE A 95 8.04 10.44 -8.31
C ILE A 95 9.19 10.01 -7.41
N TYR A 96 10.33 10.70 -7.53
CA TYR A 96 11.52 10.45 -6.71
C TYR A 96 11.80 11.65 -5.80
N ILE A 97 11.94 11.40 -4.50
CA ILE A 97 12.25 12.41 -3.47
C ILE A 97 13.33 11.84 -2.56
N GLY A 98 14.58 12.28 -2.73
CA GLY A 98 15.70 11.64 -2.05
C GLY A 98 15.80 10.16 -2.38
N ASN A 99 15.74 9.31 -1.37
CA ASN A 99 15.75 7.85 -1.52
C ASN A 99 14.34 7.23 -1.54
N LEU A 100 13.31 8.04 -1.71
CA LEU A 100 11.93 7.61 -1.80
C LEU A 100 11.48 7.58 -3.26
N HIS A 101 10.82 6.50 -3.68
CA HIS A 101 10.22 6.36 -4.99
C HIS A 101 8.73 6.02 -4.81
N ILE A 102 7.86 6.98 -5.13
CA ILE A 102 6.40 6.81 -5.16
C ILE A 102 6.03 6.35 -6.57
N PHE A 103 5.25 5.29 -6.68
CA PHE A 103 4.89 4.71 -7.98
C PHE A 103 3.44 4.25 -8.04
N PRO A 104 2.76 4.39 -9.19
CA PRO A 104 1.46 3.78 -9.42
C PRO A 104 1.56 2.25 -9.43
N LEU A 105 0.66 1.58 -8.69
CA LEU A 105 0.62 0.13 -8.60
C LEU A 105 -0.75 -0.40 -9.04
N PRO A 106 -0.86 -1.06 -10.21
CA PRO A 106 -2.09 -1.69 -10.65
C PRO A 106 -2.59 -2.73 -9.64
N SER A 107 -3.89 -2.70 -9.33
CA SER A 107 -4.45 -3.56 -8.30
C SER A 107 -5.87 -4.02 -8.64
N SER A 108 -6.19 -5.27 -8.28
CA SER A 108 -7.55 -5.80 -8.34
C SER A 108 -8.39 -5.40 -7.13
N HIS A 109 -7.77 -4.94 -6.04
CA HIS A 109 -8.43 -4.49 -4.83
C HIS A 109 -9.27 -3.24 -5.09
N CYS A 110 -8.62 -2.19 -5.58
CA CYS A 110 -9.29 -0.96 -5.98
C CYS A 110 -8.50 -0.22 -7.06
N LYS A 111 -9.09 0.81 -7.63
CA LYS A 111 -8.44 1.69 -8.60
C LYS A 111 -7.53 2.68 -7.90
N GLY A 112 -6.39 2.98 -8.52
CA GLY A 112 -5.50 4.06 -8.09
C GLY A 112 -4.68 3.74 -6.85
N CYS A 113 -4.14 2.51 -6.72
CA CYS A 113 -3.16 2.22 -5.67
C CYS A 113 -1.81 2.85 -5.98
N LEU A 114 -1.13 3.32 -4.95
CA LEU A 114 0.26 3.79 -4.97
C LEU A 114 1.13 2.91 -4.08
N GLY A 115 2.36 2.68 -4.50
CA GLY A 115 3.43 2.12 -3.68
C GLY A 115 4.47 3.17 -3.30
N LEU A 116 5.28 2.86 -2.30
CA LEU A 116 6.42 3.68 -1.85
C LEU A 116 7.63 2.79 -1.61
N GLU A 117 8.62 2.85 -2.50
CA GLU A 117 9.92 2.20 -2.32
C GLU A 117 10.86 3.11 -1.52
N VAL A 118 11.57 2.54 -0.55
CA VAL A 118 12.47 3.24 0.37
C VAL A 118 13.86 2.60 0.29
N ASP A 119 14.88 3.40 -0.01
CA ASP A 119 16.30 3.00 -0.09
C ASP A 119 16.54 1.78 -0.99
N GLU A 120 15.68 1.54 -1.99
CA GLU A 120 15.77 0.37 -2.87
C GLU A 120 15.76 -0.98 -2.09
N THR A 121 15.31 -0.97 -0.84
CA THR A 121 15.35 -2.14 0.06
C THR A 121 13.96 -2.62 0.46
N TYR A 122 13.04 -1.72 0.74
CA TYR A 122 11.66 -2.02 1.11
C TYR A 122 10.68 -1.24 0.24
N ALA A 123 9.57 -1.86 -0.13
CA ALA A 123 8.49 -1.17 -0.84
C ALA A 123 7.16 -1.42 -0.14
N PHE A 124 6.54 -0.37 0.37
CA PHE A 124 5.15 -0.39 0.83
C PHE A 124 4.23 -0.54 -0.38
N VAL A 125 3.27 -1.44 -0.29
CA VAL A 125 2.33 -1.73 -1.38
C VAL A 125 0.85 -1.67 -0.94
N GLY A 126 0.59 -1.35 0.34
CA GLY A 126 -0.75 -1.30 0.90
C GLY A 126 -1.52 -2.60 0.63
N ASP A 127 -2.74 -2.44 0.14
CA ASP A 127 -3.64 -3.54 -0.20
C ASP A 127 -3.57 -3.97 -1.67
N ALA A 128 -2.59 -3.48 -2.42
CA ALA A 128 -2.55 -3.67 -3.87
C ALA A 128 -2.45 -5.14 -4.31
N LEU A 129 -2.00 -6.03 -3.43
CA LEU A 129 -1.89 -7.46 -3.70
C LEU A 129 -3.19 -8.24 -3.46
N TYR A 130 -4.19 -7.63 -2.83
CA TYR A 130 -5.48 -8.25 -2.58
C TYR A 130 -6.42 -8.14 -3.79
N SER A 131 -7.55 -8.84 -3.68
CA SER A 131 -8.62 -8.88 -4.68
C SER A 131 -9.91 -8.33 -4.12
N LYS A 132 -10.92 -8.23 -4.98
CA LYS A 132 -12.31 -8.10 -4.55
C LYS A 132 -12.81 -9.46 -4.05
N PHE A 133 -13.68 -9.44 -3.04
CA PHE A 133 -14.36 -10.63 -2.55
C PHE A 133 -15.85 -10.53 -2.87
N ARG A 134 -16.39 -11.57 -3.56
CA ARG A 134 -17.81 -11.64 -3.91
C ARG A 134 -18.21 -13.11 -4.13
N ASP A 135 -19.37 -13.50 -3.61
CA ASP A 135 -19.98 -14.82 -3.83
C ASP A 135 -19.02 -15.98 -3.50
N ASP A 136 -18.31 -15.90 -2.36
CA ASP A 136 -17.30 -16.86 -1.89
C ASP A 136 -16.05 -17.00 -2.78
N TYR A 137 -15.80 -16.03 -3.65
CA TYR A 137 -14.61 -15.99 -4.49
C TYR A 137 -13.79 -14.73 -4.28
N TYR A 138 -12.48 -14.89 -4.27
CA TYR A 138 -11.52 -13.83 -4.50
C TYR A 138 -11.43 -13.60 -6.02
N ILE A 139 -11.73 -12.39 -6.47
CA ILE A 139 -11.84 -12.06 -7.89
C ILE A 139 -10.74 -11.07 -8.26
N PHE A 140 -9.80 -11.51 -9.09
CA PHE A 140 -8.73 -10.69 -9.62
C PHE A 140 -9.03 -10.33 -11.08
N ASN A 141 -8.66 -9.13 -11.49
CA ASN A 141 -8.63 -8.75 -12.90
C ASN A 141 -7.30 -9.25 -13.51
N ALA A 142 -7.37 -10.09 -14.54
CA ALA A 142 -6.19 -10.73 -15.13
C ALA A 142 -5.18 -9.72 -15.71
N GLN A 143 -5.66 -8.63 -16.32
CA GLN A 143 -4.77 -7.60 -16.85
C GLN A 143 -4.06 -6.84 -15.72
N LEU A 144 -4.79 -6.46 -14.65
CA LEU A 144 -4.20 -5.76 -13.51
C LEU A 144 -3.16 -6.64 -12.78
N VAL A 145 -3.40 -7.94 -12.65
CA VAL A 145 -2.40 -8.89 -12.11
C VAL A 145 -1.13 -8.90 -12.97
N LYS A 146 -1.27 -9.00 -14.30
CA LYS A 146 -0.13 -8.94 -15.22
C LYS A 146 0.65 -7.64 -15.10
N ASP A 147 -0.06 -6.52 -15.01
CA ASP A 147 0.55 -5.19 -14.93
C ASP A 147 1.22 -4.98 -13.56
N ALA A 148 0.61 -5.46 -12.46
CA ALA A 148 1.23 -5.47 -11.14
C ALA A 148 2.55 -6.26 -11.12
N ILE A 149 2.57 -7.47 -11.69
CA ILE A 149 3.80 -8.27 -11.85
C ILE A 149 4.87 -7.47 -12.59
N ALA A 150 4.50 -6.76 -13.66
CA ALA A 150 5.45 -5.97 -14.45
C ALA A 150 6.01 -4.78 -13.65
N VAL A 151 5.21 -4.14 -12.80
CA VAL A 151 5.65 -3.07 -11.89
C VAL A 151 6.58 -3.64 -10.81
N LEU A 152 6.16 -4.68 -10.09
CA LEU A 152 6.95 -5.30 -9.03
C LEU A 152 8.33 -5.79 -9.51
N LYS A 153 8.42 -6.30 -10.74
CA LYS A 153 9.71 -6.72 -11.35
C LYS A 153 10.68 -5.55 -11.61
N LYS A 154 10.19 -4.32 -11.69
CA LYS A 154 11.04 -3.12 -11.91
C LYS A 154 11.57 -2.55 -10.61
N LEU A 155 10.94 -2.85 -9.47
CA LEU A 155 11.40 -2.41 -8.17
C LEU A 155 12.77 -3.03 -7.87
N LYS A 156 13.61 -2.26 -7.20
CA LYS A 156 14.89 -2.75 -6.69
C LYS A 156 14.74 -3.41 -5.32
N ALA A 157 13.77 -2.95 -4.53
CA ALA A 157 13.47 -3.47 -3.20
C ALA A 157 13.18 -4.99 -3.22
N PRO A 158 13.95 -5.81 -2.48
CA PRO A 158 13.69 -7.25 -2.36
C PRO A 158 12.53 -7.58 -1.41
N TYR A 159 12.09 -6.62 -0.57
CA TYR A 159 11.03 -6.82 0.40
C TYR A 159 9.85 -5.90 0.16
N LEU A 160 8.65 -6.46 0.22
CA LEU A 160 7.38 -5.75 0.16
C LEU A 160 6.78 -5.64 1.55
N LEU A 161 6.20 -4.47 1.87
CA LEU A 161 5.47 -4.19 3.10
C LEU A 161 3.97 -4.14 2.75
N VAL A 162 3.25 -5.19 3.15
CA VAL A 162 1.86 -5.44 2.75
C VAL A 162 0.95 -5.18 3.94
N SER A 163 -0.01 -4.25 3.82
CA SER A 163 -0.95 -3.95 4.88
C SER A 163 -1.84 -5.16 5.20
N HIS A 164 -2.27 -5.26 6.45
CA HIS A 164 -3.08 -6.38 6.97
C HIS A 164 -2.41 -7.76 6.90
N PHE A 165 -1.17 -7.84 6.45
CA PHE A 165 -0.41 -9.08 6.46
C PHE A 165 0.37 -9.22 7.79
N LYS A 166 0.24 -10.35 8.47
CA LYS A 166 0.91 -10.58 9.74
C LYS A 166 2.43 -10.42 9.62
N GLY A 167 2.98 -9.45 10.35
CA GLY A 167 4.40 -9.10 10.30
C GLY A 167 4.79 -8.18 9.14
N LEU A 168 3.83 -7.75 8.32
CA LEU A 168 3.97 -6.77 7.25
C LEU A 168 4.90 -7.19 6.10
N VAL A 169 6.06 -7.80 6.37
CA VAL A 169 7.15 -8.06 5.41
C VAL A 169 6.92 -9.33 4.60
N ARG A 170 7.06 -9.23 3.28
CA ARG A 170 7.06 -10.35 2.33
C ARG A 170 8.24 -10.27 1.37
N CYS A 171 8.77 -11.39 0.93
CA CYS A 171 9.74 -11.43 -0.16
C CYS A 171 9.07 -11.07 -1.50
N ARG A 172 9.62 -10.08 -2.22
CA ARG A 172 9.08 -9.63 -3.52
C ARG A 172 9.03 -10.77 -4.54
N ASP A 173 10.09 -11.56 -4.62
CA ASP A 173 10.18 -12.60 -5.64
C ASP A 173 9.19 -13.75 -5.38
N GLU A 174 8.89 -14.06 -4.10
CA GLU A 174 7.80 -14.98 -3.72
C GLU A 174 6.43 -14.44 -4.14
N VAL A 175 6.16 -13.17 -3.87
CA VAL A 175 4.91 -12.52 -4.30
C VAL A 175 4.77 -12.53 -5.82
N ILE A 176 5.84 -12.23 -6.55
CA ILE A 176 5.84 -12.31 -8.03
C ILE A 176 5.56 -13.73 -8.50
N ALA A 177 6.12 -14.75 -7.85
CA ALA A 177 5.86 -16.15 -8.19
C ALA A 177 4.39 -16.52 -7.96
N GLU A 178 3.82 -16.17 -6.79
CA GLU A 178 2.42 -16.40 -6.47
C GLU A 178 1.45 -15.71 -7.47
N LEU A 179 1.70 -14.43 -7.78
CA LEU A 179 0.90 -13.70 -8.76
C LEU A 179 1.04 -14.28 -10.18
N THR A 180 2.21 -14.79 -10.52
CA THR A 180 2.47 -15.43 -11.83
C THR A 180 1.71 -16.75 -11.92
N GLU A 181 1.75 -17.57 -10.88
CA GLU A 181 0.97 -18.82 -10.79
C GLU A 181 -0.54 -18.53 -10.88
N LEU A 182 -1.02 -17.55 -10.09
CA LEU A 182 -2.40 -17.08 -10.16
C LEU A 182 -2.80 -16.69 -11.60
N TYR A 183 -1.95 -15.92 -12.28
CA TYR A 183 -2.19 -15.49 -13.66
C TYR A 183 -2.22 -16.66 -14.65
N GLN A 184 -1.37 -17.66 -14.46
CA GLN A 184 -1.32 -18.87 -15.32
C GLN A 184 -2.57 -19.72 -15.18
N HIS A 185 -3.18 -19.78 -13.99
CA HIS A 185 -4.43 -20.54 -13.74
C HIS A 185 -5.71 -19.85 -14.24
N ARG A 186 -5.60 -18.68 -14.89
CA ARG A 186 -6.78 -18.03 -15.48
C ARG A 186 -7.42 -18.89 -16.57
N GLY A 187 -8.75 -18.88 -16.68
CA GLY A 187 -9.45 -19.45 -17.81
C GLY A 187 -9.02 -18.83 -19.13
N LYS A 188 -9.03 -19.62 -20.22
CA LYS A 188 -8.65 -19.13 -21.56
C LYS A 188 -9.51 -17.91 -21.92
N ASN A 189 -8.85 -16.78 -22.23
CA ASN A 189 -9.48 -15.50 -22.56
C ASN A 189 -10.38 -14.93 -21.45
N SER A 190 -10.28 -15.39 -20.20
CA SER A 190 -11.03 -14.80 -19.09
C SER A 190 -10.40 -13.47 -18.64
N PRO A 191 -11.18 -12.38 -18.53
CA PRO A 191 -10.72 -11.14 -17.94
C PRO A 191 -10.60 -11.22 -16.41
N GLU A 192 -11.22 -12.24 -15.79
CA GLU A 192 -11.22 -12.47 -14.34
C GLU A 192 -10.57 -13.79 -13.98
N ILE A 193 -9.86 -13.78 -12.85
CA ILE A 193 -9.33 -14.97 -12.18
C ILE A 193 -10.12 -15.14 -10.89
N LYS A 194 -10.81 -16.27 -10.74
CA LYS A 194 -11.63 -16.56 -9.56
C LYS A 194 -10.96 -17.65 -8.73
N VAL A 195 -10.68 -17.33 -7.48
CA VAL A 195 -10.15 -18.29 -6.49
C VAL A 195 -11.21 -18.49 -5.42
N LYS A 196 -11.66 -19.72 -5.25
CA LYS A 196 -12.67 -20.04 -4.22
C LYS A 196 -12.03 -19.88 -2.84
N ARG A 197 -12.76 -19.26 -1.91
CA ARG A 197 -12.36 -19.22 -0.51
C ARG A 197 -12.32 -20.65 0.03
N GLY A 198 -11.18 -21.06 0.58
CA GLY A 198 -11.01 -22.36 1.24
C GLY A 198 -11.76 -22.43 2.58
#